data_faa1be2804efb029ebab1b715afec5d8
#
_entry.id   faa1be2804efb029ebab1b715afec5d8
#
_cell.length_a   1.000
_cell.length_b   1.000
_cell.length_c   1.000
_cell.angle_alpha   90.00
_cell.angle_beta   90.00
_cell.angle_gamma   90.00
#
_symmetry.space_group_name_H-M   'P 1'
#
loop_
_entity.id
_entity.type
_entity.pdbx_description
1 polymer ?
#
loop_
_entity_poly.entity_id
_entity_poly.type
_entity_poly.pdbx_seq_one_letter_code
_entity_poly.pdbx_strand_id
1 'polypeptide(L)'
;MKEIVDEKNNKIIGNVNLDNSKVKFIGSNNVLYINDEITLVNSSIEFRGDNSLVYLCKTSEKITVDIKLYNNSTIYFGKNIWINKGVKIVISEQTNLFIGKNCMIAPECCFRSADPHIIYDINTKKRINQSKSIFIGDHVWIGQGIMVLKNAMVGSGAVIGAKSLITNKKYNSNTIYGGSPA
;
A
#
# COMPACT_ATOMS: atom_id res chain seq x y z
N MET A 1 4.42 9.04 -23.25
CA MET A 1 4.55 8.16 -22.06
C MET A 1 4.75 6.74 -22.60
N LYS A 2 5.73 6.00 -22.11
CA LYS A 2 5.99 4.62 -22.57
C LYS A 2 4.87 3.71 -22.04
N GLU A 3 4.36 2.82 -22.89
CA GLU A 3 3.39 1.80 -22.50
C GLU A 3 3.91 0.43 -22.96
N ILE A 4 3.85 -0.54 -22.05
CA ILE A 4 4.18 -1.95 -22.32
C ILE A 4 2.92 -2.74 -21.94
N VAL A 5 2.45 -3.59 -22.85
CA VAL A 5 1.25 -4.43 -22.67
C VAL A 5 1.63 -5.88 -22.94
N ASP A 6 1.21 -6.78 -22.07
CA ASP A 6 1.37 -8.22 -22.28
C ASP A 6 0.13 -8.89 -22.90
N GLU A 7 0.21 -10.17 -23.17
CA GLU A 7 -0.87 -10.96 -23.78
C GLU A 7 -2.14 -11.10 -22.92
N LYS A 8 -2.02 -10.85 -21.59
CA LYS A 8 -3.12 -10.85 -20.63
C LYS A 8 -3.67 -9.46 -20.36
N ASN A 9 -3.32 -8.48 -21.22
CA ASN A 9 -3.71 -7.08 -21.09
C ASN A 9 -3.20 -6.42 -19.79
N ASN A 10 -2.11 -6.91 -19.18
CA ASN A 10 -1.46 -6.20 -18.13
C ASN A 10 -0.58 -5.09 -18.70
N LYS A 11 -0.52 -3.95 -18.01
CA LYS A 11 0.13 -2.75 -18.53
C LYS A 11 1.13 -2.17 -17.55
N ILE A 12 2.25 -1.70 -18.09
CA ILE A 12 3.15 -0.77 -17.41
C ILE A 12 3.11 0.54 -18.20
N ILE A 13 2.63 1.60 -17.58
CA ILE A 13 2.49 2.92 -18.19
C ILE A 13 3.40 3.89 -17.45
N GLY A 14 4.31 4.54 -18.18
CA GLY A 14 5.31 5.46 -17.62
C GLY A 14 6.72 4.90 -17.66
N ASN A 15 7.67 5.56 -16.98
CA ASN A 15 9.06 5.19 -16.94
C ASN A 15 9.43 4.65 -15.56
N VAL A 16 9.76 3.34 -15.49
CA VAL A 16 10.27 2.71 -14.27
C VAL A 16 11.69 2.24 -14.49
N ASN A 17 12.58 2.63 -13.57
CA ASN A 17 13.92 2.06 -13.46
C ASN A 17 13.89 0.98 -12.36
N LEU A 18 14.27 -0.24 -12.74
CA LEU A 18 14.29 -1.41 -11.85
C LEU A 18 15.73 -1.75 -11.47
N ASP A 19 16.15 -1.30 -10.28
CA ASP A 19 17.44 -1.62 -9.68
C ASP A 19 17.25 -2.79 -8.71
N ASN A 20 17.72 -3.98 -9.08
CA ASN A 20 17.50 -5.23 -8.34
C ASN A 20 16.02 -5.43 -7.93
N SER A 21 15.11 -5.06 -8.82
CA SER A 21 13.66 -5.01 -8.57
C SER A 21 12.90 -5.75 -9.66
N LYS A 22 11.67 -6.16 -9.33
CA LYS A 22 10.81 -6.87 -10.28
C LYS A 22 9.36 -6.44 -10.20
N VAL A 23 8.69 -6.45 -11.36
CA VAL A 23 7.23 -6.35 -11.50
C VAL A 23 6.75 -7.67 -12.09
N LYS A 24 5.77 -8.30 -11.46
CA LYS A 24 5.23 -9.60 -11.87
C LYS A 24 3.71 -9.54 -11.96
N PHE A 25 3.17 -9.92 -13.11
CA PHE A 25 1.75 -10.12 -13.33
C PHE A 25 1.45 -11.63 -13.36
N ILE A 26 0.55 -12.09 -12.48
CA ILE A 26 0.05 -13.47 -12.43
C ILE A 26 -1.33 -13.52 -13.09
N GLY A 27 -2.19 -12.56 -12.78
CA GLY A 27 -3.51 -12.40 -13.38
C GLY A 27 -3.53 -11.51 -14.63
N SER A 28 -4.67 -10.92 -14.93
CA SER A 28 -4.99 -10.18 -16.15
C SER A 28 -5.49 -8.76 -15.86
N ASN A 29 -5.43 -7.88 -16.88
CA ASN A 29 -5.96 -6.51 -16.82
C ASN A 29 -5.42 -5.67 -15.66
N ASN A 30 -4.20 -5.91 -15.24
CA ASN A 30 -3.58 -5.14 -14.17
C ASN A 30 -2.76 -3.97 -14.73
N VAL A 31 -2.66 -2.90 -13.97
CA VAL A 31 -1.93 -1.71 -14.40
C VAL A 31 -0.93 -1.27 -13.33
N LEU A 32 0.32 -1.14 -13.72
CA LEU A 32 1.30 -0.33 -13.01
C LEU A 32 1.40 1.02 -13.74
N TYR A 33 0.86 2.07 -13.12
CA TYR A 33 0.92 3.42 -13.66
C TYR A 33 1.95 4.25 -12.90
N ILE A 34 2.86 4.85 -13.64
CA ILE A 34 3.95 5.67 -13.10
C ILE A 34 3.84 7.07 -13.73
N ASN A 35 3.52 8.03 -12.88
CA ASN A 35 3.45 9.41 -13.28
C ASN A 35 4.83 10.06 -13.16
N ASP A 36 5.54 10.15 -14.27
CA ASP A 36 6.90 10.58 -14.44
C ASP A 36 7.92 9.40 -14.34
N GLU A 37 9.14 9.65 -13.90
CA GLU A 37 10.15 8.61 -13.74
C GLU A 37 10.29 8.20 -12.27
N ILE A 38 10.34 6.89 -12.01
CA ILE A 38 10.53 6.34 -10.66
C ILE A 38 11.60 5.26 -10.70
N THR A 39 12.46 5.25 -9.68
CA THR A 39 13.43 4.16 -9.44
C THR A 39 12.94 3.29 -8.29
N LEU A 40 12.68 2.01 -8.58
CA LEU A 40 12.46 0.96 -7.60
C LEU A 40 13.78 0.27 -7.29
N VAL A 41 14.14 0.18 -6.01
CA VAL A 41 15.38 -0.47 -5.56
C VAL A 41 15.06 -1.61 -4.61
N ASN A 42 15.63 -2.80 -4.87
CA ASN A 42 15.39 -4.00 -4.06
C ASN A 42 13.89 -4.24 -3.76
N SER A 43 13.06 -4.04 -4.78
CA SER A 43 11.59 -4.01 -4.67
C SER A 43 10.93 -5.14 -5.44
N SER A 44 9.74 -5.53 -4.98
CA SER A 44 8.90 -6.48 -5.68
C SER A 44 7.46 -5.95 -5.73
N ILE A 45 6.88 -5.87 -6.93
CA ILE A 45 5.47 -5.58 -7.13
C ILE A 45 4.82 -6.78 -7.81
N GLU A 46 3.98 -7.51 -7.09
CA GLU A 46 3.29 -8.69 -7.59
C GLU A 46 1.78 -8.46 -7.67
N PHE A 47 1.24 -8.48 -8.89
CA PHE A 47 -0.20 -8.53 -9.14
C PHE A 47 -0.63 -9.99 -9.15
N ARG A 48 -1.23 -10.46 -8.04
CA ARG A 48 -1.63 -11.86 -7.81
C ARG A 48 -3.06 -12.16 -8.23
N GLY A 49 -3.79 -11.16 -8.68
CA GLY A 49 -5.15 -11.25 -9.16
C GLY A 49 -5.38 -10.39 -10.39
N ASP A 50 -6.63 -10.11 -10.70
CA ASP A 50 -7.07 -9.41 -11.89
C ASP A 50 -7.55 -7.98 -11.60
N ASN A 51 -7.58 -7.13 -12.62
CA ASN A 51 -8.22 -5.81 -12.62
C ASN A 51 -7.71 -4.88 -11.51
N SER A 52 -6.41 -4.87 -11.24
CA SER A 52 -5.84 -4.12 -10.14
C SER A 52 -4.88 -3.04 -10.61
N LEU A 53 -4.74 -1.98 -9.80
CA LEU A 53 -3.96 -0.81 -10.12
C LEU A 53 -2.94 -0.49 -9.03
N VAL A 54 -1.68 -0.31 -9.42
CA VAL A 54 -0.68 0.40 -8.61
C VAL A 54 -0.38 1.71 -9.32
N TYR A 55 -0.69 2.83 -8.67
CA TYR A 55 -0.44 4.17 -9.17
C TYR A 55 0.62 4.85 -8.32
N LEU A 56 1.75 5.18 -8.93
CA LEU A 56 2.87 5.85 -8.28
C LEU A 56 3.04 7.25 -8.84
N CYS A 57 2.82 8.26 -8.00
CA CYS A 57 3.13 9.65 -8.36
C CYS A 57 4.64 9.92 -8.30
N LYS A 58 5.06 10.98 -8.96
CA LYS A 58 6.44 11.46 -8.97
C LYS A 58 7.03 11.60 -7.57
N THR A 59 8.22 11.04 -7.40
CA THR A 59 9.11 11.31 -6.25
C THR A 59 10.55 11.38 -6.72
N SER A 60 11.37 12.20 -6.07
CA SER A 60 12.83 12.23 -6.28
C SER A 60 13.53 11.08 -5.55
N GLU A 61 12.84 10.43 -4.63
CA GLU A 61 13.40 9.38 -3.78
C GLU A 61 13.31 8.00 -4.45
N LYS A 62 14.28 7.16 -4.17
CA LYS A 62 14.21 5.74 -4.52
C LYS A 62 13.21 5.04 -3.62
N ILE A 63 12.36 4.22 -4.21
CA ILE A 63 11.33 3.45 -3.47
C ILE A 63 11.83 2.04 -3.23
N THR A 64 11.73 1.57 -1.98
CA THR A 64 12.03 0.18 -1.60
C THR A 64 10.80 -0.43 -0.94
N VAL A 65 10.10 -1.34 -1.65
CA VAL A 65 8.80 -1.88 -1.19
C VAL A 65 8.55 -3.30 -1.70
N ASP A 66 7.87 -4.11 -0.90
CA ASP A 66 7.32 -5.42 -1.30
C ASP A 66 5.79 -5.33 -1.33
N ILE A 67 5.20 -5.36 -2.52
CA ILE A 67 3.76 -5.25 -2.77
C ILE A 67 3.20 -6.58 -3.27
N LYS A 68 2.12 -7.04 -2.64
CA LYS A 68 1.26 -8.11 -3.14
C LYS A 68 -0.17 -7.58 -3.25
N LEU A 69 -0.65 -7.52 -4.49
CA LEU A 69 -1.97 -6.96 -4.81
C LEU A 69 -2.85 -8.04 -5.43
N TYR A 70 -4.07 -8.18 -4.89
CA TYR A 70 -5.05 -9.16 -5.34
C TYR A 70 -6.21 -8.48 -6.10
N ASN A 71 -7.21 -9.26 -6.51
CA ASN A 71 -8.28 -8.83 -7.42
C ASN A 71 -8.96 -7.51 -7.05
N ASN A 72 -9.22 -6.70 -8.08
CA ASN A 72 -10.03 -5.48 -8.02
C ASN A 72 -9.57 -4.50 -6.91
N SER A 73 -8.28 -4.37 -6.73
CA SER A 73 -7.69 -3.57 -5.65
C SER A 73 -6.79 -2.48 -6.20
N THR A 74 -6.69 -1.38 -5.46
CA THR A 74 -5.85 -0.24 -5.86
C THR A 74 -4.87 0.13 -4.76
N ILE A 75 -3.63 0.43 -5.17
CA ILE A 75 -2.63 1.12 -4.34
C ILE A 75 -2.31 2.45 -5.02
N TYR A 76 -2.45 3.53 -4.28
CA TYR A 76 -2.09 4.87 -4.72
C TYR A 76 -1.03 5.47 -3.80
N PHE A 77 0.09 5.91 -4.38
CA PHE A 77 1.12 6.67 -3.71
C PHE A 77 1.14 8.11 -4.24
N GLY A 78 0.95 9.05 -3.34
CA GLY A 78 1.00 10.48 -3.62
C GLY A 78 2.40 10.96 -4.00
N LYS A 79 2.52 12.24 -4.36
CA LYS A 79 3.80 12.86 -4.74
C LYS A 79 4.76 12.94 -3.55
N ASN A 80 6.07 12.90 -3.85
CA ASN A 80 7.15 13.10 -2.87
C ASN A 80 7.05 12.17 -1.66
N ILE A 81 6.71 10.93 -1.89
CA ILE A 81 6.67 9.91 -0.84
C ILE A 81 8.06 9.31 -0.66
N TRP A 82 8.45 9.10 0.60
CA TRP A 82 9.68 8.41 0.96
C TRP A 82 9.34 7.08 1.62
N ILE A 83 9.79 5.97 1.03
CA ILE A 83 9.55 4.61 1.54
C ILE A 83 10.89 3.91 1.72
N ASN A 84 11.18 3.54 2.96
CA ASN A 84 12.40 2.85 3.34
C ASN A 84 12.29 1.32 3.19
N LYS A 85 13.44 0.64 3.34
CA LYS A 85 13.57 -0.82 3.17
C LYS A 85 12.66 -1.62 4.12
N GLY A 86 12.24 -2.80 3.66
CA GLY A 86 11.47 -3.74 4.49
C GLY A 86 9.98 -3.40 4.64
N VAL A 87 9.48 -2.41 3.90
CA VAL A 87 8.05 -2.10 3.88
C VAL A 87 7.30 -3.15 3.08
N LYS A 88 6.28 -3.77 3.70
CA LYS A 88 5.45 -4.81 3.10
C LYS A 88 4.01 -4.34 2.99
N ILE A 89 3.40 -4.53 1.82
CA ILE A 89 2.03 -4.12 1.53
C ILE A 89 1.27 -5.31 0.94
N VAL A 90 0.19 -5.70 1.61
CA VAL A 90 -0.70 -6.77 1.14
C VAL A 90 -2.13 -6.24 1.10
N ILE A 91 -2.65 -6.05 -0.11
CA ILE A 91 -3.99 -5.52 -0.36
C ILE A 91 -4.80 -6.56 -1.13
N SER A 92 -5.95 -6.92 -0.59
CA SER A 92 -6.79 -7.99 -1.14
C SER A 92 -8.28 -7.75 -0.90
N GLU A 93 -9.11 -8.61 -1.48
CA GLU A 93 -10.56 -8.60 -1.31
C GLU A 93 -11.21 -7.26 -1.69
N GLN A 94 -10.87 -6.73 -2.88
CA GLN A 94 -11.48 -5.52 -3.46
C GLN A 94 -11.31 -4.28 -2.56
N THR A 95 -10.20 -4.21 -1.82
CA THR A 95 -9.88 -3.08 -0.96
C THR A 95 -8.72 -2.26 -1.52
N ASN A 96 -8.52 -1.08 -0.95
CA ASN A 96 -7.56 -0.12 -1.46
C ASN A 96 -6.62 0.37 -0.37
N LEU A 97 -5.44 0.82 -0.77
CA LEU A 97 -4.52 1.60 0.03
C LEU A 97 -4.27 2.94 -0.65
N PHE A 98 -4.59 4.02 0.04
CA PHE A 98 -4.27 5.37 -0.39
C PHE A 98 -3.29 5.99 0.59
N ILE A 99 -2.13 6.46 0.07
CA ILE A 99 -1.14 7.20 0.83
C ILE A 99 -0.98 8.56 0.16
N GLY A 100 -1.21 9.62 0.91
CA GLY A 100 -1.15 11.00 0.44
C GLY A 100 0.27 11.44 0.08
N LYS A 101 0.39 12.70 -0.32
CA LYS A 101 1.68 13.31 -0.71
C LYS A 101 2.56 13.63 0.49
N ASN A 102 3.88 13.73 0.25
CA ASN A 102 4.89 14.14 1.22
C ASN A 102 4.91 13.27 2.50
N CYS A 103 4.56 12.00 2.38
CA CYS A 103 4.61 11.05 3.49
C CYS A 103 5.99 10.41 3.62
N MET A 104 6.38 10.13 4.85
CA MET A 104 7.60 9.39 5.18
C MET A 104 7.24 8.07 5.86
N ILE A 105 7.67 6.96 5.29
CA ILE A 105 7.45 5.62 5.82
C ILE A 105 8.80 5.01 6.17
N ALA A 106 9.03 4.85 7.47
CA ALA A 106 10.24 4.29 8.02
C ALA A 106 10.36 2.76 7.73
N PRO A 107 11.53 2.15 7.97
CA PRO A 107 11.74 0.74 7.67
C PRO A 107 10.78 -0.22 8.39
N GLU A 108 10.62 -1.42 7.80
CA GLU A 108 9.94 -2.57 8.42
C GLU A 108 8.44 -2.38 8.71
N CYS A 109 7.80 -1.41 8.07
CA CYS A 109 6.35 -1.22 8.20
C CYS A 109 5.57 -2.26 7.40
N CYS A 110 4.36 -2.60 7.88
CA CYS A 110 3.47 -3.54 7.22
C CYS A 110 2.06 -2.97 7.11
N PHE A 111 1.49 -3.00 5.90
CA PHE A 111 0.11 -2.57 5.62
C PHE A 111 -0.71 -3.79 5.17
N ARG A 112 -1.84 -4.05 5.84
CA ARG A 112 -2.72 -5.17 5.52
C ARG A 112 -4.19 -4.75 5.55
N SER A 113 -4.85 -4.87 4.42
CA SER A 113 -6.28 -4.53 4.28
C SER A 113 -7.24 -5.69 4.61
N ALA A 114 -6.71 -6.89 4.77
CA ALA A 114 -7.47 -8.12 4.98
C ALA A 114 -6.78 -9.07 5.96
N ASP A 115 -7.57 -9.92 6.58
CA ASP A 115 -7.07 -11.09 7.32
C ASP A 115 -6.90 -12.28 6.37
N PRO A 116 -5.91 -13.16 6.60
CA PRO A 116 -5.67 -14.31 5.71
C PRO A 116 -6.76 -15.38 5.78
N HIS A 117 -7.55 -15.40 6.85
CA HIS A 117 -8.59 -16.40 7.11
C HIS A 117 -9.92 -15.74 7.40
N ILE A 118 -11.01 -16.37 6.94
CA ILE A 118 -12.38 -15.90 7.18
C ILE A 118 -12.81 -16.35 8.56
N ILE A 119 -13.42 -15.44 9.34
CA ILE A 119 -13.98 -15.69 10.66
C ILE A 119 -15.49 -15.50 10.60
N TYR A 120 -16.23 -16.49 11.07
CA TYR A 120 -17.68 -16.48 11.14
C TYR A 120 -18.18 -16.42 12.57
N ASP A 121 -19.23 -15.66 12.78
CA ASP A 121 -20.01 -15.72 14.01
C ASP A 121 -20.69 -17.10 14.15
N ILE A 122 -20.55 -17.73 15.30
CA ILE A 122 -21.02 -19.12 15.49
C ILE A 122 -22.54 -19.25 15.42
N ASN A 123 -23.28 -18.22 15.83
CA ASN A 123 -24.74 -18.24 15.89
C ASN A 123 -25.36 -17.82 14.56
N THR A 124 -24.91 -16.68 14.01
CA THR A 124 -25.48 -16.08 12.80
C THR A 124 -24.91 -16.66 11.51
N LYS A 125 -23.77 -17.37 11.59
CA LYS A 125 -23.00 -17.86 10.44
C LYS A 125 -22.56 -16.76 9.47
N LYS A 126 -22.63 -15.51 9.89
CA LYS A 126 -22.17 -14.38 9.10
C LYS A 126 -20.66 -14.13 9.30
N ARG A 127 -19.99 -13.75 8.22
CA ARG A 127 -18.58 -13.34 8.30
C ARG A 127 -18.46 -12.05 9.10
N ILE A 128 -17.56 -12.02 10.09
CA ILE A 128 -17.35 -10.88 10.99
C ILE A 128 -16.06 -10.10 10.72
N ASN A 129 -15.11 -10.67 10.00
CA ASN A 129 -13.81 -10.04 9.73
C ASN A 129 -13.66 -9.54 8.28
N GLN A 130 -14.63 -8.82 7.77
CA GLN A 130 -14.57 -8.26 6.42
C GLN A 130 -13.36 -7.37 6.22
N SER A 131 -12.79 -7.43 5.02
CA SER A 131 -11.68 -6.57 4.62
C SER A 131 -12.12 -5.13 4.41
N LYS A 132 -11.22 -4.18 4.64
CA LYS A 132 -11.51 -2.75 4.50
C LYS A 132 -10.26 -2.00 4.04
N SER A 133 -10.49 -0.96 3.25
CA SER A 133 -9.43 -0.09 2.74
C SER A 133 -8.69 0.67 3.85
N ILE A 134 -7.48 1.11 3.53
CA ILE A 134 -6.61 1.90 4.40
C ILE A 134 -6.39 3.26 3.75
N PHE A 135 -6.50 4.32 4.54
CA PHE A 135 -6.30 5.70 4.10
C PHE A 135 -5.28 6.41 4.97
N ILE A 136 -4.22 6.92 4.36
CA ILE A 136 -3.18 7.74 4.99
C ILE A 136 -3.22 9.11 4.33
N GLY A 137 -3.39 10.14 5.10
CA GLY A 137 -3.45 11.53 4.63
C GLY A 137 -2.11 12.05 4.12
N ASP A 138 -2.05 13.34 3.84
CA ASP A 138 -0.84 14.05 3.40
C ASP A 138 0.11 14.33 4.58
N HIS A 139 1.42 14.44 4.32
CA HIS A 139 2.43 14.80 5.34
C HIS A 139 2.43 13.91 6.60
N VAL A 140 2.10 12.64 6.44
CA VAL A 140 2.11 11.70 7.57
C VAL A 140 3.50 11.09 7.74
N TRP A 141 3.99 11.09 8.98
CA TRP A 141 5.21 10.35 9.33
C TRP A 141 4.85 9.04 10.02
N ILE A 142 5.20 7.92 9.38
CA ILE A 142 5.04 6.57 9.90
C ILE A 142 6.40 6.07 10.38
N GLY A 143 6.56 5.90 11.69
CA GLY A 143 7.77 5.43 12.34
C GLY A 143 8.09 3.96 12.04
N GLN A 144 9.24 3.50 12.49
CA GLN A 144 9.76 2.16 12.17
C GLN A 144 8.91 1.03 12.75
N GLY A 145 8.74 -0.04 11.97
CA GLY A 145 8.13 -1.30 12.41
C GLY A 145 6.65 -1.22 12.77
N ILE A 146 5.93 -0.27 12.17
CA ILE A 146 4.50 -0.09 12.40
C ILE A 146 3.72 -1.12 11.60
N MET A 147 2.64 -1.65 12.22
CA MET A 147 1.64 -2.43 11.52
C MET A 147 0.35 -1.61 11.35
N VAL A 148 -0.06 -1.40 10.09
CA VAL A 148 -1.31 -0.71 9.73
C VAL A 148 -2.31 -1.73 9.24
N LEU A 149 -3.41 -1.86 9.95
CA LEU A 149 -4.47 -2.83 9.66
C LEU A 149 -5.66 -2.20 8.92
N LYS A 150 -6.51 -3.06 8.42
CA LYS A 150 -7.74 -2.71 7.71
C LYS A 150 -8.58 -1.64 8.40
N ASN A 151 -9.18 -0.77 7.60
CA ASN A 151 -10.01 0.36 8.03
C ASN A 151 -9.28 1.43 8.86
N ALA A 152 -7.94 1.43 8.86
CA ALA A 152 -7.19 2.54 9.44
C ALA A 152 -7.35 3.79 8.58
N MET A 153 -7.69 4.91 9.20
CA MET A 153 -7.83 6.22 8.56
C MET A 153 -6.96 7.23 9.31
N VAL A 154 -5.78 7.52 8.78
CA VAL A 154 -4.80 8.43 9.40
C VAL A 154 -4.92 9.82 8.77
N GLY A 155 -5.24 10.83 9.57
CA GLY A 155 -5.38 12.22 9.13
C GLY A 155 -4.05 12.86 8.72
N SER A 156 -4.12 13.89 7.89
CA SER A 156 -2.94 14.61 7.39
C SER A 156 -2.13 15.25 8.51
N GLY A 157 -0.81 15.28 8.37
CA GLY A 157 0.10 15.84 9.37
C GLY A 157 0.26 15.00 10.64
N ALA A 158 -0.31 13.81 10.69
CA ALA A 158 -0.16 12.94 11.86
C ALA A 158 1.24 12.29 11.91
N VAL A 159 1.69 12.01 13.13
CA VAL A 159 2.92 11.25 13.39
C VAL A 159 2.55 9.97 14.12
N ILE A 160 3.01 8.83 13.60
CA ILE A 160 2.82 7.53 14.23
C ILE A 160 4.16 7.06 14.77
N GLY A 161 4.25 6.91 16.10
CA GLY A 161 5.47 6.46 16.80
C GLY A 161 5.86 5.02 16.43
N ALA A 162 7.16 4.73 16.50
CA ALA A 162 7.69 3.41 16.13
C ALA A 162 7.04 2.26 16.90
N LYS A 163 6.97 1.07 16.27
CA LYS A 163 6.38 -0.16 16.84
C LYS A 163 4.89 -0.06 17.23
N SER A 164 4.19 0.95 16.73
CA SER A 164 2.76 1.09 16.99
C SER A 164 1.91 0.14 16.14
N LEU A 165 0.73 -0.18 16.66
CA LEU A 165 -0.32 -0.91 15.94
C LEU A 165 -1.45 0.04 15.59
N ILE A 166 -1.66 0.29 14.31
CA ILE A 166 -2.73 1.14 13.77
C ILE A 166 -3.90 0.25 13.36
N THR A 167 -5.01 0.40 14.05
CA THR A 167 -6.18 -0.47 13.92
C THR A 167 -7.36 0.24 13.23
N ASN A 168 -8.48 -0.43 13.19
CA ASN A 168 -9.77 -0.01 12.64
C ASN A 168 -10.36 1.22 13.36
N LYS A 169 -9.74 2.39 13.21
CA LYS A 169 -10.28 3.67 13.68
C LYS A 169 -9.77 4.87 12.89
N LYS A 170 -10.35 6.03 13.16
CA LYS A 170 -9.87 7.31 12.63
C LYS A 170 -8.85 7.92 13.61
N TYR A 171 -7.70 8.30 13.07
CA TYR A 171 -6.63 9.02 13.74
C TYR A 171 -6.65 10.49 13.26
N ASN A 172 -6.72 11.43 14.18
CA ASN A 172 -6.90 12.84 13.85
C ASN A 172 -5.67 13.42 13.14
N SER A 173 -5.91 14.48 12.36
CA SER A 173 -4.83 15.25 11.72
C SER A 173 -3.97 15.97 12.76
N ASN A 174 -2.69 16.23 12.40
CA ASN A 174 -1.74 17.01 13.21
C ASN A 174 -1.61 16.51 14.67
N THR A 175 -1.68 15.22 14.87
CA THR A 175 -1.62 14.56 16.19
C THR A 175 -0.58 13.47 16.20
N ILE A 176 0.06 13.26 17.34
CA ILE A 176 1.05 12.18 17.54
C ILE A 176 0.34 11.00 18.23
N TYR A 177 0.51 9.82 17.66
CA TYR A 177 -0.02 8.57 18.19
C TYR A 177 1.11 7.56 18.43
N GLY A 178 0.98 6.76 19.47
CA GLY A 178 1.91 5.68 19.77
C GLY A 178 1.27 4.61 20.62
N GLY A 179 1.74 3.38 20.51
CA GLY A 179 1.28 2.26 21.31
C GLY A 179 0.73 1.08 20.52
N SER A 180 0.31 0.04 21.26
CA SER A 180 -0.26 -1.18 20.68
C SER A 180 -1.51 -1.59 21.45
N PRO A 181 -2.72 -1.16 20.98
CA PRO A 181 -2.98 -0.26 19.84
C PRO A 181 -2.67 1.22 20.15
N ALA A 182 -2.42 2.01 19.10
CA ALA A 182 -2.18 3.45 19.16
C ALA A 182 -3.48 4.27 19.20
#